data_8ea7f057c189101b070cc210bd8cd600
#
_entry.id   8ea7f057c189101b070cc210bd8cd600
#
_cell.length_a   1.000
_cell.length_b   1.000
_cell.length_c   1.000
_cell.angle_alpha   90.00
_cell.angle_beta   90.00
_cell.angle_gamma   90.00
#
_symmetry.space_group_name_H-M   'P 1'
#
loop_
_entity.id
_entity.type
_entity.pdbx_description
1 polymer ?
#
loop_
_entity_poly.entity_id
_entity_poly.type
_entity_poly.pdbx_seq_one_letter_code
_entity_poly.pdbx_strand_id
1 'polypeptide(L)'
;MTSELVIDVQQKEISIALLEDKNLVEYQTEPRSASFSVGNIYVAKVKKLMAGLNASFVNVGYERDAFLHYLDLGNQFNSYAKYIKQVESDRKKLYPFQKATHLPDLPKDGSIATTLTKDQEVLVQIVKEPISTKGPRLTGELSFAGRYLVLIPFGDKVSVSSKIKSGEERARLKQLIQSIKPRNCGVIVRTVAEGKRVAELDSELKVLFKRWEDAVTKVQKSTQRPQLVYEEGSRVVAMLRDLFNPSYENIYVNDEQVFQEVKDYVTLIAPEKAAIVKLYTGKVPIFDNFNITKQIKSSFGKTVNYKHGAYLIIEHTEAMHVVDVNSGNRTRAEKGQEGNALEVNLGAADELARQLRLRDMGGIIIVDFIDMNLAEDRQMLYERMCKNMQKDRARHNILPLSKFGLMQITRQRVRPAMDVNVDEDCPTCCGTGKIKSSILFTDQLERKIDTLVNKIGVKKFYLHVHPYVAAYINQGLVSLKRKWQMKYGFGVRIIPSQKLGFLQYEFYDSKKQQIDMREEHETK
;
A
#
# COMPACT_ATOMS: atom_id res chain seq x y z
N MET A 1 15.38 -9.44 -21.24
CA MET A 1 14.88 -9.04 -19.91
C MET A 1 13.68 -9.90 -19.61
N THR A 2 13.84 -10.84 -18.72
CA THR A 2 12.79 -11.81 -18.34
C THR A 2 11.93 -11.19 -17.26
N SER A 3 10.61 -11.22 -17.42
CA SER A 3 9.66 -10.74 -16.41
C SER A 3 8.83 -11.92 -15.91
N GLU A 4 8.82 -12.12 -14.59
CA GLU A 4 8.08 -13.19 -13.92
C GLU A 4 7.18 -12.62 -12.85
N LEU A 5 5.95 -13.09 -12.78
CA LEU A 5 5.01 -12.74 -11.73
C LEU A 5 4.84 -13.92 -10.78
N VAL A 6 4.99 -13.67 -9.50
CA VAL A 6 4.81 -14.69 -8.45
C VAL A 6 3.71 -14.24 -7.50
N ILE A 7 2.68 -15.07 -7.37
CA ILE A 7 1.48 -14.81 -6.57
C ILE A 7 1.44 -15.82 -5.44
N ASP A 8 1.55 -15.32 -4.21
CA ASP A 8 1.44 -16.07 -2.97
C ASP A 8 0.08 -15.82 -2.33
N VAL A 9 -0.75 -16.84 -2.31
CA VAL A 9 -2.10 -16.81 -1.74
C VAL A 9 -2.06 -17.46 -0.37
N GLN A 10 -2.28 -16.65 0.66
CA GLN A 10 -2.40 -17.09 2.05
C GLN A 10 -3.84 -17.00 2.54
N GLN A 11 -4.12 -17.48 3.75
CA GLN A 11 -5.49 -17.49 4.29
C GLN A 11 -6.10 -16.09 4.42
N LYS A 12 -5.29 -15.09 4.78
CA LYS A 12 -5.76 -13.72 5.05
C LYS A 12 -5.43 -12.74 3.94
N GLU A 13 -4.38 -12.99 3.17
CA GLU A 13 -3.84 -12.04 2.21
C GLU A 13 -3.33 -12.72 0.95
N ILE A 14 -3.24 -11.95 -0.11
CA ILE A 14 -2.61 -12.32 -1.38
C ILE A 14 -1.46 -11.36 -1.61
N SER A 15 -0.27 -11.91 -1.75
CA SER A 15 0.94 -11.16 -2.05
C SER A 15 1.38 -11.39 -3.49
N ILE A 16 1.70 -10.32 -4.21
CA ILE A 16 2.10 -10.36 -5.60
C ILE A 16 3.46 -9.70 -5.75
N ALA A 17 4.39 -10.44 -6.34
CA ALA A 17 5.75 -9.99 -6.59
C ALA A 17 6.07 -10.03 -8.09
N LEU A 18 6.55 -8.92 -8.63
CA LEU A 18 7.08 -8.83 -9.99
C LEU A 18 8.60 -8.89 -9.94
N LEU A 19 9.15 -9.85 -10.65
CA LEU A 19 10.58 -10.02 -10.84
C LEU A 19 10.98 -9.59 -12.25
N GLU A 20 12.01 -8.77 -12.39
CA GLU A 20 12.72 -8.50 -13.65
C GLU A 20 14.14 -9.06 -13.53
N ASP A 21 14.52 -9.99 -14.41
CA ASP A 21 15.79 -10.71 -14.35
C ASP A 21 16.11 -11.26 -12.94
N LYS A 22 15.10 -11.87 -12.28
CA LYS A 22 15.11 -12.40 -10.91
C LYS A 22 15.24 -11.36 -9.78
N ASN A 23 15.26 -10.08 -10.10
CA ASN A 23 15.26 -9.00 -9.10
C ASN A 23 13.83 -8.53 -8.82
N LEU A 24 13.49 -8.40 -7.55
CA LEU A 24 12.18 -7.89 -7.10
C LEU A 24 12.07 -6.41 -7.42
N VAL A 25 11.09 -6.04 -8.26
CA VAL A 25 10.88 -4.65 -8.70
C VAL A 25 9.53 -4.07 -8.28
N GLU A 26 8.52 -4.91 -8.08
CA GLU A 26 7.23 -4.50 -7.51
C GLU A 26 6.75 -5.56 -6.52
N TYR A 27 6.20 -5.12 -5.41
CA TYR A 27 5.62 -5.98 -4.38
C TYR A 27 4.32 -5.36 -3.90
N GLN A 28 3.29 -6.18 -3.71
CA GLN A 28 1.98 -5.74 -3.26
C GLN A 28 1.34 -6.82 -2.41
N THR A 29 0.70 -6.42 -1.34
CA THR A 29 -0.08 -7.31 -0.48
C THR A 29 -1.49 -6.77 -0.36
N GLU A 30 -2.46 -7.64 -0.55
CA GLU A 30 -3.89 -7.32 -0.52
C GLU A 30 -4.65 -8.33 0.33
N PRO A 31 -5.68 -7.95 1.10
CA PRO A 31 -6.51 -8.90 1.81
C PRO A 31 -7.19 -9.88 0.84
N ARG A 32 -7.24 -11.17 1.18
CA ARG A 32 -7.87 -12.21 0.33
C ARG A 32 -9.37 -11.98 0.15
N SER A 33 -10.05 -11.51 1.19
CA SER A 33 -11.48 -11.20 1.16
C SER A 33 -11.69 -9.71 1.41
N ALA A 34 -12.10 -8.99 0.40
CA ALA A 34 -12.52 -7.61 0.58
C ALA A 34 -13.93 -7.44 0.02
N SER A 35 -14.90 -7.59 0.89
CA SER A 35 -16.32 -7.40 0.56
C SER A 35 -16.68 -5.99 0.10
N PHE A 36 -15.78 -5.01 0.24
CA PHE A 36 -16.03 -3.60 -0.14
C PHE A 36 -14.86 -3.05 -0.94
N SER A 37 -14.48 -3.78 -2.00
CA SER A 37 -13.33 -3.41 -2.86
C SER A 37 -13.64 -2.21 -3.74
N VAL A 38 -12.59 -1.48 -4.10
CA VAL A 38 -12.65 -0.42 -5.13
C VAL A 38 -13.20 -1.00 -6.43
N GLY A 39 -14.13 -0.28 -7.05
CA GLY A 39 -14.79 -0.71 -8.28
C GLY A 39 -16.14 -1.38 -8.06
N ASN A 40 -16.42 -1.95 -6.89
CA ASN A 40 -17.71 -2.56 -6.58
C ASN A 40 -18.83 -1.53 -6.61
N ILE A 41 -19.97 -1.90 -7.25
CA ILE A 41 -21.13 -1.02 -7.40
C ILE A 41 -22.28 -1.56 -6.56
N TYR A 42 -22.90 -0.66 -5.81
CA TYR A 42 -24.03 -0.93 -4.93
C TYR A 42 -25.24 -0.09 -5.29
N VAL A 43 -26.43 -0.67 -5.15
CA VAL A 43 -27.64 0.12 -4.91
C VAL A 43 -27.83 0.22 -3.40
N ALA A 44 -27.84 1.43 -2.90
CA ALA A 44 -27.79 1.70 -1.47
C ALA A 44 -28.70 2.87 -1.08
N LYS A 45 -29.02 3.00 0.21
CA LYS A 45 -29.88 4.07 0.73
C LYS A 45 -29.07 5.17 1.41
N VAL A 46 -29.43 6.41 1.12
CA VAL A 46 -28.92 7.59 1.82
C VAL A 46 -29.44 7.58 3.25
N LYS A 47 -28.56 7.52 4.23
CA LYS A 47 -28.90 7.44 5.65
C LYS A 47 -28.95 8.81 6.32
N LYS A 48 -28.00 9.68 5.98
CA LYS A 48 -27.86 11.00 6.58
C LYS A 48 -27.26 12.01 5.61
N LEU A 49 -27.80 13.23 5.60
CA LEU A 49 -27.25 14.36 4.87
C LEU A 49 -26.47 15.26 5.82
N MET A 50 -25.31 15.75 5.39
CA MET A 50 -24.41 16.63 6.12
C MET A 50 -24.17 17.90 5.30
N ALA A 51 -25.08 18.85 5.41
CA ALA A 51 -25.03 20.10 4.62
C ALA A 51 -23.72 20.88 4.84
N GLY A 52 -23.21 20.95 6.07
CA GLY A 52 -21.96 21.64 6.38
C GLY A 52 -20.70 21.04 5.73
N LEU A 53 -20.75 19.77 5.30
CA LEU A 53 -19.66 19.09 4.57
C LEU A 53 -19.99 18.94 3.08
N ASN A 54 -21.15 19.40 2.64
CA ASN A 54 -21.71 19.13 1.31
C ASN A 54 -21.63 17.65 0.90
N ALA A 55 -21.98 16.75 1.85
CA ALA A 55 -21.80 15.30 1.71
C ALA A 55 -22.98 14.52 2.30
N SER A 56 -23.06 13.24 2.00
CA SER A 56 -24.01 12.30 2.58
C SER A 56 -23.32 11.05 3.08
N PHE A 57 -23.96 10.37 4.03
CA PHE A 57 -23.64 9.03 4.46
C PHE A 57 -24.62 8.04 3.86
N VAL A 58 -24.10 6.98 3.26
CA VAL A 58 -24.86 5.97 2.51
C VAL A 58 -24.61 4.59 3.11
N ASN A 59 -25.66 3.82 3.32
CA ASN A 59 -25.55 2.46 3.82
C ASN A 59 -25.29 1.49 2.67
N VAL A 60 -24.08 0.99 2.56
CA VAL A 60 -23.67 -0.04 1.58
C VAL A 60 -23.56 -1.45 2.21
N GLY A 61 -23.95 -1.61 3.50
CA GLY A 61 -23.88 -2.89 4.22
C GLY A 61 -22.58 -3.11 5.01
N TYR A 62 -21.68 -2.13 5.02
CA TYR A 62 -20.51 -2.15 5.88
C TYR A 62 -20.86 -1.67 7.29
N GLU A 63 -20.06 -2.05 8.31
CA GLU A 63 -20.30 -1.65 9.71
C GLU A 63 -20.43 -0.13 9.90
N ARG A 64 -19.71 0.64 9.09
CA ARG A 64 -19.75 2.10 9.07
C ARG A 64 -20.32 2.62 7.76
N ASP A 65 -21.15 3.67 7.87
CA ASP A 65 -21.75 4.29 6.71
C ASP A 65 -20.69 4.84 5.76
N ALA A 66 -20.89 4.65 4.47
CA ALA A 66 -20.01 5.10 3.41
C ALA A 66 -20.17 6.60 3.14
N PHE A 67 -19.07 7.28 2.82
CA PHE A 67 -19.04 8.72 2.57
C PHE A 67 -19.19 9.05 1.08
N LEU A 68 -20.14 9.93 0.74
CA LEU A 68 -20.40 10.41 -0.61
C LEU A 68 -20.47 11.94 -0.61
N HIS A 69 -19.46 12.58 -1.18
CA HIS A 69 -19.42 14.04 -1.31
C HIS A 69 -20.21 14.50 -2.54
N TYR A 70 -20.73 15.73 -2.54
CA TYR A 70 -21.49 16.29 -3.66
C TYR A 70 -20.72 16.22 -5.00
N LEU A 71 -19.45 16.61 -5.00
CA LEU A 71 -18.60 16.54 -6.19
C LEU A 71 -18.33 15.11 -6.69
N ASP A 72 -18.49 14.11 -5.82
CA ASP A 72 -18.33 12.70 -6.17
C ASP A 72 -19.63 12.08 -6.73
N LEU A 73 -20.77 12.80 -6.75
CA LEU A 73 -22.00 12.33 -7.39
C LEU A 73 -21.83 12.12 -8.90
N GLY A 74 -20.93 12.88 -9.51
CA GLY A 74 -20.72 12.90 -10.96
C GLY A 74 -21.81 13.69 -11.70
N ASN A 75 -21.45 14.22 -12.86
CA ASN A 75 -22.35 15.07 -13.66
C ASN A 75 -23.66 14.37 -14.05
N GLN A 76 -23.60 13.06 -14.28
CA GLN A 76 -24.68 12.24 -14.83
C GLN A 76 -25.63 11.68 -13.77
N PHE A 77 -25.51 12.07 -12.53
CA PHE A 77 -26.25 11.50 -11.40
C PHE A 77 -27.79 11.47 -11.63
N ASN A 78 -28.36 12.56 -12.14
CA ASN A 78 -29.79 12.65 -12.41
C ASN A 78 -30.24 11.64 -13.48
N SER A 79 -29.43 11.41 -14.50
CA SER A 79 -29.65 10.43 -15.56
C SER A 79 -29.66 9.01 -15.00
N TYR A 80 -28.69 8.66 -14.13
CA TYR A 80 -28.69 7.39 -13.43
C TYR A 80 -29.91 7.20 -12.54
N ALA A 81 -30.23 8.18 -11.71
CA ALA A 81 -31.37 8.11 -10.78
C ALA A 81 -32.70 7.89 -11.52
N LYS A 82 -32.92 8.60 -12.64
CA LYS A 82 -34.10 8.41 -13.48
C LYS A 82 -34.15 7.02 -14.11
N TYR A 83 -33.01 6.58 -14.66
CA TYR A 83 -32.94 5.27 -15.33
C TYR A 83 -33.19 4.12 -14.36
N ILE A 84 -32.59 4.15 -13.18
CA ILE A 84 -32.82 3.12 -12.15
C ILE A 84 -34.27 3.05 -11.73
N LYS A 85 -34.94 4.19 -11.51
CA LYS A 85 -36.40 4.23 -11.23
C LYS A 85 -37.22 3.60 -12.35
N GLN A 86 -36.86 3.82 -13.62
CA GLN A 86 -37.51 3.18 -14.76
C GLN A 86 -37.28 1.67 -14.81
N VAL A 87 -36.07 1.21 -14.50
CA VAL A 87 -35.74 -0.22 -14.42
C VAL A 87 -36.50 -0.93 -13.31
N GLU A 88 -36.67 -0.28 -12.16
CA GLU A 88 -37.39 -0.83 -11.00
C GLU A 88 -38.92 -0.85 -11.19
N SER A 89 -39.47 0.07 -12.00
CA SER A 89 -40.90 0.17 -12.24
C SER A 89 -41.47 -0.97 -13.08
N ASP A 90 -40.65 -1.57 -13.97
CA ASP A 90 -41.06 -2.70 -14.80
C ASP A 90 -40.12 -3.91 -14.58
N ARG A 91 -40.57 -4.83 -13.74
CA ARG A 91 -39.82 -6.05 -13.42
C ARG A 91 -39.87 -7.14 -14.50
N LYS A 92 -40.77 -7.02 -15.45
CA LYS A 92 -40.93 -8.04 -16.49
C LYS A 92 -40.07 -7.77 -17.71
N LYS A 93 -39.81 -6.52 -18.02
CA LYS A 93 -39.02 -6.14 -19.20
C LYS A 93 -37.97 -5.10 -18.84
N LEU A 94 -36.70 -5.43 -19.12
CA LEU A 94 -35.59 -4.51 -18.91
C LEU A 94 -35.76 -3.29 -19.84
N TYR A 95 -35.72 -2.08 -19.26
CA TYR A 95 -35.76 -0.86 -20.05
C TYR A 95 -34.44 -0.72 -20.83
N PRO A 96 -34.51 -0.63 -22.21
CA PRO A 96 -33.29 -0.58 -23.00
C PRO A 96 -32.45 0.66 -22.69
N PHE A 97 -31.18 0.48 -22.33
CA PHE A 97 -30.28 1.58 -22.00
C PHE A 97 -30.11 2.60 -23.12
N GLN A 98 -30.15 2.14 -24.40
CA GLN A 98 -30.07 3.02 -25.57
C GLN A 98 -31.23 4.00 -25.69
N LYS A 99 -32.35 3.71 -25.03
CA LYS A 99 -33.57 4.59 -24.99
C LYS A 99 -33.61 5.46 -23.74
N ALA A 100 -32.61 5.32 -22.83
CA ALA A 100 -32.54 6.11 -21.61
C ALA A 100 -32.35 7.60 -21.95
N THR A 101 -33.09 8.45 -21.25
CA THR A 101 -33.05 9.91 -21.44
C THR A 101 -31.89 10.50 -20.69
N HIS A 102 -31.04 11.24 -21.36
CA HIS A 102 -30.02 12.09 -20.76
C HIS A 102 -30.68 13.30 -20.10
N LEU A 103 -30.38 13.53 -18.83
CA LEU A 103 -30.81 14.72 -18.11
C LEU A 103 -29.63 15.73 -18.02
N PRO A 104 -29.93 17.01 -17.76
CA PRO A 104 -28.90 18.02 -17.58
C PRO A 104 -27.90 17.62 -16.48
N ASP A 105 -26.64 17.92 -16.73
CA ASP A 105 -25.54 17.68 -15.79
C ASP A 105 -25.75 18.40 -14.46
N LEU A 106 -25.30 17.81 -13.38
CA LEU A 106 -25.27 18.47 -12.08
C LEU A 106 -24.31 19.68 -12.11
N PRO A 107 -24.71 20.85 -11.60
CA PRO A 107 -23.85 22.00 -11.48
C PRO A 107 -22.71 21.72 -10.46
N LYS A 108 -21.51 22.23 -10.70
CA LYS A 108 -20.36 22.00 -9.81
C LYS A 108 -20.48 22.69 -8.45
N ASP A 109 -21.24 23.76 -8.37
CA ASP A 109 -21.52 24.60 -7.21
C ASP A 109 -22.82 24.25 -6.47
N GLY A 110 -23.40 23.09 -6.77
CA GLY A 110 -24.63 22.63 -6.16
C GLY A 110 -24.47 22.14 -4.71
N SER A 111 -25.60 21.80 -4.09
CA SER A 111 -25.68 21.32 -2.72
C SER A 111 -26.21 19.89 -2.64
N ILE A 112 -25.63 19.10 -1.75
CA ILE A 112 -26.08 17.74 -1.46
C ILE A 112 -27.54 17.74 -0.93
N ALA A 113 -27.89 18.75 -0.13
CA ALA A 113 -29.21 18.84 0.49
C ALA A 113 -30.35 19.13 -0.50
N THR A 114 -30.04 19.75 -1.65
CA THR A 114 -31.01 19.97 -2.73
C THR A 114 -31.06 18.83 -3.72
N THR A 115 -30.02 17.98 -3.75
CA THR A 115 -29.87 16.90 -4.75
C THR A 115 -30.32 15.54 -4.22
N LEU A 116 -30.10 15.27 -2.96
CA LEU A 116 -30.42 14.00 -2.31
C LEU A 116 -31.43 14.19 -1.18
N THR A 117 -32.23 13.16 -0.95
CA THR A 117 -33.12 13.06 0.20
C THR A 117 -32.75 11.86 1.07
N LYS A 118 -33.11 11.91 2.35
CA LYS A 118 -32.99 10.77 3.25
C LYS A 118 -33.76 9.58 2.71
N ASP A 119 -33.24 8.38 2.87
CA ASP A 119 -33.78 7.10 2.42
C ASP A 119 -33.89 6.96 0.88
N GLN A 120 -33.40 7.93 0.11
CA GLN A 120 -33.30 7.83 -1.35
C GLN A 120 -32.33 6.70 -1.74
N GLU A 121 -32.75 5.90 -2.72
CA GLU A 121 -31.87 4.89 -3.32
C GLU A 121 -30.95 5.54 -4.34
N VAL A 122 -29.67 5.18 -4.25
CA VAL A 122 -28.60 5.69 -5.11
C VAL A 122 -27.74 4.53 -5.61
N LEU A 123 -27.34 4.63 -6.88
CA LEU A 123 -26.37 3.72 -7.47
C LEU A 123 -24.99 4.33 -7.31
N VAL A 124 -24.11 3.65 -6.59
CA VAL A 124 -22.80 4.18 -6.17
C VAL A 124 -21.70 3.16 -6.32
N GLN A 125 -20.51 3.63 -6.62
CA GLN A 125 -19.30 2.82 -6.76
C GLN A 125 -18.29 3.16 -5.67
N ILE A 126 -17.60 2.17 -5.14
CA ILE A 126 -16.52 2.37 -4.15
C ILE A 126 -15.27 2.88 -4.87
N VAL A 127 -14.74 4.02 -4.43
CA VAL A 127 -13.47 4.61 -4.93
C VAL A 127 -12.33 4.51 -3.93
N LYS A 128 -12.67 4.36 -2.63
CA LYS A 128 -11.69 4.04 -1.58
C LYS A 128 -12.31 3.05 -0.60
N GLU A 129 -11.53 2.05 -0.26
CA GLU A 129 -11.92 1.04 0.73
C GLU A 129 -12.02 1.61 2.12
N PRO A 130 -12.76 0.95 3.02
CA PRO A 130 -12.80 1.35 4.42
C PRO A 130 -11.41 1.21 5.05
N ILE A 131 -11.00 2.20 5.84
CA ILE A 131 -9.70 2.21 6.54
C ILE A 131 -9.95 2.50 8.00
N SER A 132 -9.48 1.58 8.88
CA SER A 132 -9.57 1.73 10.33
C SER A 132 -10.99 2.08 10.79
N THR A 133 -11.21 3.30 11.28
CA THR A 133 -12.51 3.76 11.82
C THR A 133 -13.41 4.44 10.80
N LYS A 134 -13.00 4.53 9.51
CA LYS A 134 -13.74 5.24 8.46
C LYS A 134 -14.39 4.26 7.49
N GLY A 135 -15.65 4.51 7.15
CA GLY A 135 -16.35 3.78 6.09
C GLY A 135 -15.77 4.06 4.70
N PRO A 136 -16.19 3.28 3.67
CA PRO A 136 -15.70 3.45 2.31
C PRO A 136 -16.10 4.82 1.73
N ARG A 137 -15.31 5.33 0.77
CA ARG A 137 -15.67 6.51 -0.02
C ARG A 137 -16.33 6.09 -1.32
N LEU A 138 -17.40 6.77 -1.68
CA LEU A 138 -18.22 6.47 -2.83
C LEU A 138 -18.13 7.53 -3.92
N THR A 139 -18.50 7.12 -5.14
CA THR A 139 -18.81 8.02 -6.26
C THR A 139 -20.11 7.58 -6.93
N GLY A 140 -20.86 8.52 -7.48
CA GLY A 140 -21.97 8.28 -8.38
C GLY A 140 -21.55 8.24 -9.86
N GLU A 141 -20.29 8.55 -10.18
CA GLU A 141 -19.74 8.41 -11.52
C GLU A 141 -19.25 6.98 -11.71
N LEU A 142 -20.10 6.15 -12.32
CA LEU A 142 -19.83 4.73 -12.50
C LEU A 142 -18.85 4.50 -13.64
N SER A 143 -17.94 3.56 -13.45
CA SER A 143 -16.97 3.17 -14.45
C SER A 143 -16.72 1.67 -14.45
N PHE A 144 -16.58 1.08 -15.63
CA PHE A 144 -16.24 -0.32 -15.84
C PHE A 144 -14.86 -0.38 -16.50
N ALA A 145 -13.88 -0.77 -15.73
CA ALA A 145 -12.51 -0.78 -16.20
C ALA A 145 -12.17 -2.06 -16.97
N GLY A 146 -11.72 -1.89 -18.22
CA GLY A 146 -11.10 -2.92 -19.05
C GLY A 146 -9.58 -2.74 -19.12
N ARG A 147 -8.94 -3.55 -19.96
CA ARG A 147 -7.49 -3.46 -20.23
C ARG A 147 -7.15 -2.25 -21.09
N TYR A 148 -7.89 -2.08 -22.19
CA TYR A 148 -7.68 -1.02 -23.19
C TYR A 148 -8.59 0.17 -22.95
N LEU A 149 -9.80 -0.06 -22.45
CA LEU A 149 -10.88 0.89 -22.37
C LEU A 149 -11.46 0.97 -20.97
N VAL A 150 -12.05 2.13 -20.62
CA VAL A 150 -12.93 2.28 -19.47
C VAL A 150 -14.27 2.77 -20.00
N LEU A 151 -15.34 2.03 -19.73
CA LEU A 151 -16.71 2.39 -20.10
C LEU A 151 -17.33 3.23 -18.99
N ILE A 152 -17.96 4.34 -19.36
CA ILE A 152 -18.69 5.22 -18.45
C ILE A 152 -20.13 5.32 -18.97
N PRO A 153 -21.10 4.60 -18.36
CA PRO A 153 -22.50 4.74 -18.73
C PRO A 153 -22.97 6.19 -18.55
N PHE A 154 -23.88 6.66 -19.39
CA PHE A 154 -24.34 8.05 -19.50
C PHE A 154 -23.23 9.09 -19.80
N GLY A 155 -22.01 8.69 -20.02
CA GLY A 155 -20.97 9.57 -20.53
C GLY A 155 -21.14 9.85 -22.02
N ASP A 156 -20.74 11.04 -22.50
CA ASP A 156 -20.84 11.38 -23.93
C ASP A 156 -19.47 11.37 -24.61
N LYS A 157 -18.41 11.62 -23.84
CA LYS A 157 -17.09 11.93 -24.38
C LYS A 157 -16.24 10.69 -24.59
N VAL A 158 -15.45 10.70 -25.66
CA VAL A 158 -14.32 9.80 -25.84
C VAL A 158 -13.04 10.57 -25.48
N SER A 159 -12.37 10.10 -24.43
CA SER A 159 -11.10 10.64 -23.95
C SER A 159 -9.99 9.65 -24.22
N VAL A 160 -8.82 10.12 -24.64
CA VAL A 160 -7.64 9.28 -24.88
C VAL A 160 -6.54 9.68 -23.91
N SER A 161 -5.85 8.69 -23.34
CA SER A 161 -4.77 8.91 -22.37
C SER A 161 -3.73 9.90 -22.90
N SER A 162 -3.41 10.91 -22.10
CA SER A 162 -2.36 11.90 -22.43
C SER A 162 -0.95 11.30 -22.47
N LYS A 163 -0.77 10.06 -21.97
CA LYS A 163 0.49 9.32 -22.03
C LYS A 163 0.83 8.81 -23.45
N ILE A 164 -0.16 8.68 -24.34
CA ILE A 164 0.06 8.40 -25.76
C ILE A 164 0.61 9.66 -26.40
N LYS A 165 1.91 9.66 -26.74
CA LYS A 165 2.62 10.85 -27.21
C LYS A 165 2.24 11.24 -28.64
N SER A 166 1.97 10.26 -29.53
CA SER A 166 1.60 10.51 -30.92
C SER A 166 0.22 11.16 -31.03
N GLY A 167 0.16 12.36 -31.61
CA GLY A 167 -1.07 13.07 -31.91
C GLY A 167 -1.95 12.32 -32.90
N GLU A 168 -1.33 11.73 -33.93
CA GLU A 168 -2.00 10.94 -34.97
C GLU A 168 -2.67 9.69 -34.35
N GLU A 169 -1.95 8.98 -33.52
CA GLU A 169 -2.49 7.79 -32.86
C GLU A 169 -3.63 8.14 -31.90
N ARG A 170 -3.55 9.25 -31.17
CA ARG A 170 -4.67 9.73 -30.35
C ARG A 170 -5.90 10.06 -31.18
N ALA A 171 -5.72 10.70 -32.33
CA ALA A 171 -6.81 11.02 -33.26
C ALA A 171 -7.43 9.73 -33.83
N ARG A 172 -6.59 8.78 -34.26
CA ARG A 172 -7.03 7.48 -34.79
C ARG A 172 -7.87 6.72 -33.75
N LEU A 173 -7.35 6.55 -32.53
CA LEU A 173 -8.05 5.84 -31.45
C LEU A 173 -9.38 6.54 -31.10
N LYS A 174 -9.39 7.87 -31.05
CA LYS A 174 -10.60 8.65 -30.77
C LYS A 174 -11.68 8.42 -31.83
N GLN A 175 -11.34 8.48 -33.13
CA GLN A 175 -12.27 8.21 -34.22
C GLN A 175 -12.78 6.78 -34.19
N LEU A 176 -11.89 5.80 -33.99
CA LEU A 176 -12.27 4.39 -33.90
C LEU A 176 -13.31 4.15 -32.80
N ILE A 177 -13.01 4.60 -31.59
CA ILE A 177 -13.91 4.40 -30.46
C ILE A 177 -15.22 5.17 -30.67
N GLN A 178 -15.19 6.34 -31.28
CA GLN A 178 -16.37 7.12 -31.56
C GLN A 178 -17.34 6.41 -32.55
N SER A 179 -16.79 5.59 -33.47
CA SER A 179 -17.57 4.82 -34.43
C SER A 179 -18.19 3.55 -33.85
N ILE A 180 -17.58 2.94 -32.84
CA ILE A 180 -18.03 1.64 -32.27
C ILE A 180 -18.70 1.76 -30.90
N LYS A 181 -18.55 2.91 -30.19
CA LYS A 181 -19.11 3.06 -28.85
C LYS A 181 -20.62 2.95 -28.84
N PRO A 182 -21.22 2.29 -27.81
CA PRO A 182 -22.67 2.30 -27.63
C PRO A 182 -23.22 3.72 -27.40
N ARG A 183 -24.48 3.93 -27.78
CA ARG A 183 -25.18 5.18 -27.44
C ARG A 183 -25.24 5.35 -25.92
N ASN A 184 -25.22 6.58 -25.44
CA ASN A 184 -25.28 6.94 -24.03
C ASN A 184 -24.06 6.41 -23.22
N CYS A 185 -22.93 6.15 -23.86
CA CYS A 185 -21.69 5.75 -23.16
C CYS A 185 -20.56 6.69 -23.49
N GLY A 186 -19.81 7.08 -22.48
CA GLY A 186 -18.46 7.63 -22.60
C GLY A 186 -17.42 6.53 -22.56
N VAL A 187 -16.25 6.77 -23.14
CA VAL A 187 -15.15 5.82 -23.15
C VAL A 187 -13.84 6.55 -22.91
N ILE A 188 -13.02 6.04 -21.98
CA ILE A 188 -11.65 6.45 -21.79
C ILE A 188 -10.73 5.39 -22.39
N VAL A 189 -9.88 5.81 -23.32
CA VAL A 189 -8.88 4.95 -23.97
C VAL A 189 -7.59 4.99 -23.14
N ARG A 190 -7.15 3.82 -22.68
CA ARG A 190 -5.95 3.67 -21.86
C ARG A 190 -4.68 3.61 -22.73
N THR A 191 -3.53 3.84 -22.16
CA THR A 191 -2.24 3.83 -22.86
C THR A 191 -1.95 2.49 -23.55
N VAL A 192 -2.38 1.38 -22.96
CA VAL A 192 -2.19 0.02 -23.48
C VAL A 192 -2.94 -0.23 -24.80
N ALA A 193 -3.88 0.65 -25.17
CA ALA A 193 -4.63 0.58 -26.43
C ALA A 193 -3.82 1.09 -27.64
N GLU A 194 -2.65 1.69 -27.41
CA GLU A 194 -1.76 2.16 -28.49
C GLU A 194 -1.41 1.03 -29.46
N GLY A 195 -1.58 1.26 -30.76
CA GLY A 195 -1.34 0.28 -31.82
C GLY A 195 -2.36 -0.86 -31.94
N LYS A 196 -3.41 -0.90 -31.10
CA LYS A 196 -4.42 -1.96 -31.12
C LYS A 196 -5.37 -1.85 -32.31
N ARG A 197 -5.85 -3.02 -32.76
CA ARG A 197 -6.80 -3.15 -33.86
C ARG A 197 -8.23 -2.90 -33.39
N VAL A 198 -9.09 -2.47 -34.29
CA VAL A 198 -10.52 -2.19 -34.02
C VAL A 198 -11.21 -3.39 -33.39
N ALA A 199 -10.96 -4.60 -33.89
CA ALA A 199 -11.60 -5.83 -33.42
C ALA A 199 -11.30 -6.12 -31.93
N GLU A 200 -10.09 -5.85 -31.46
CA GLU A 200 -9.71 -6.05 -30.04
C GLU A 200 -10.46 -5.04 -29.15
N LEU A 201 -10.55 -3.78 -29.59
CA LEU A 201 -11.22 -2.70 -28.86
C LEU A 201 -12.74 -2.88 -28.84
N ASP A 202 -13.34 -3.30 -29.95
CA ASP A 202 -14.76 -3.60 -30.06
C ASP A 202 -15.17 -4.79 -29.19
N SER A 203 -14.36 -5.87 -29.21
CA SER A 203 -14.59 -7.03 -28.36
C SER A 203 -14.59 -6.67 -26.87
N GLU A 204 -13.60 -5.88 -26.41
CA GLU A 204 -13.56 -5.44 -25.02
C GLU A 204 -14.74 -4.52 -24.68
N LEU A 205 -15.08 -3.60 -25.58
CA LEU A 205 -16.19 -2.68 -25.37
C LEU A 205 -17.55 -3.41 -25.19
N LYS A 206 -17.78 -4.47 -25.96
CA LYS A 206 -18.95 -5.34 -25.81
C LYS A 206 -18.98 -6.06 -24.47
N VAL A 207 -17.83 -6.55 -24.00
CA VAL A 207 -17.71 -7.18 -22.66
C VAL A 207 -18.02 -6.17 -21.56
N LEU A 208 -17.47 -4.96 -21.64
CA LEU A 208 -17.71 -3.91 -20.64
C LEU A 208 -19.19 -3.46 -20.63
N PHE A 209 -19.78 -3.33 -21.80
CA PHE A 209 -21.19 -2.97 -21.91
C PHE A 209 -22.11 -4.08 -21.34
N LYS A 210 -21.79 -5.35 -21.58
CA LYS A 210 -22.50 -6.47 -20.99
C LYS A 210 -22.42 -6.47 -19.46
N ARG A 211 -21.26 -6.12 -18.87
CA ARG A 211 -21.14 -5.98 -17.41
C ARG A 211 -22.08 -4.93 -16.85
N TRP A 212 -22.26 -3.81 -17.56
CA TRP A 212 -23.26 -2.81 -17.21
C TRP A 212 -24.67 -3.36 -17.29
N GLU A 213 -25.04 -4.06 -18.37
CA GLU A 213 -26.37 -4.68 -18.52
C GLU A 213 -26.67 -5.71 -17.44
N ASP A 214 -25.67 -6.53 -17.09
CA ASP A 214 -25.77 -7.52 -16.02
C ASP A 214 -25.98 -6.85 -14.65
N ALA A 215 -25.30 -5.74 -14.37
CA ALA A 215 -25.48 -4.96 -13.16
C ALA A 215 -26.91 -4.39 -13.07
N VAL A 216 -27.39 -3.79 -14.15
CA VAL A 216 -28.77 -3.26 -14.23
C VAL A 216 -29.82 -4.37 -14.09
N THR A 217 -29.57 -5.54 -14.66
CA THR A 217 -30.45 -6.71 -14.52
C THR A 217 -30.54 -7.17 -13.05
N LYS A 218 -29.44 -7.11 -12.29
CA LYS A 218 -29.48 -7.39 -10.86
C LYS A 218 -30.30 -6.37 -10.08
N VAL A 219 -30.21 -5.07 -10.43
CA VAL A 219 -31.04 -4.02 -9.83
C VAL A 219 -32.54 -4.34 -10.03
N GLN A 220 -32.94 -4.72 -11.26
CA GLN A 220 -34.32 -5.05 -11.59
C GLN A 220 -34.86 -6.24 -10.79
N LYS A 221 -34.04 -7.29 -10.60
CA LYS A 221 -34.48 -8.56 -9.99
C LYS A 221 -34.64 -8.50 -8.46
N SER A 222 -34.02 -7.58 -7.77
CA SER A 222 -34.02 -7.54 -6.31
C SER A 222 -34.37 -6.18 -5.75
N THR A 223 -35.16 -6.18 -4.66
CA THR A 223 -35.52 -4.98 -3.89
C THR A 223 -34.77 -4.89 -2.56
N GLN A 224 -33.96 -5.90 -2.25
CA GLN A 224 -33.17 -5.88 -1.03
C GLN A 224 -32.09 -4.80 -1.12
N ARG A 225 -31.99 -3.94 -0.10
CA ARG A 225 -31.01 -2.86 -0.01
C ARG A 225 -30.30 -2.89 1.33
N PRO A 226 -29.00 -2.68 1.38
CA PRO A 226 -28.08 -2.47 0.24
C PRO A 226 -27.89 -3.74 -0.60
N GLN A 227 -27.58 -3.57 -1.89
CA GLN A 227 -27.35 -4.68 -2.82
C GLN A 227 -26.07 -4.45 -3.63
N LEU A 228 -25.16 -5.42 -3.63
CA LEU A 228 -24.02 -5.48 -4.55
C LEU A 228 -24.52 -5.90 -5.95
N VAL A 229 -24.43 -4.98 -6.91
CA VAL A 229 -24.90 -5.22 -8.29
C VAL A 229 -23.77 -5.53 -9.25
N TYR A 230 -22.57 -5.01 -8.99
CA TYR A 230 -21.39 -5.34 -9.75
C TYR A 230 -20.19 -5.52 -8.80
N GLU A 231 -19.47 -6.58 -8.99
CA GLU A 231 -18.22 -6.89 -8.32
C GLU A 231 -17.09 -6.78 -9.35
N GLU A 232 -16.06 -5.98 -9.04
CA GLU A 232 -14.93 -5.73 -9.97
C GLU A 232 -14.14 -7.01 -10.29
N GLY A 233 -14.39 -8.08 -9.58
CA GLY A 233 -13.71 -9.36 -9.72
C GLY A 233 -12.54 -9.52 -8.75
N SER A 234 -11.78 -10.58 -8.94
CA SER A 234 -10.60 -10.87 -8.12
C SER A 234 -9.59 -9.72 -8.22
N ARG A 235 -9.04 -9.30 -7.06
CA ARG A 235 -7.98 -8.29 -7.00
C ARG A 235 -6.77 -8.68 -7.83
N VAL A 236 -6.46 -9.98 -7.87
CA VAL A 236 -5.38 -10.51 -8.70
C VAL A 236 -5.63 -10.23 -10.17
N VAL A 237 -6.87 -10.45 -10.64
CA VAL A 237 -7.25 -10.15 -12.03
C VAL A 237 -7.21 -8.63 -12.30
N ALA A 238 -7.68 -7.82 -11.35
CA ALA A 238 -7.59 -6.35 -11.48
C ALA A 238 -6.13 -5.87 -11.57
N MET A 239 -5.25 -6.45 -10.77
CA MET A 239 -3.81 -6.15 -10.84
C MET A 239 -3.20 -6.64 -12.15
N LEU A 240 -3.49 -7.85 -12.59
CA LEU A 240 -3.02 -8.37 -13.88
C LEU A 240 -3.48 -7.48 -15.04
N ARG A 241 -4.72 -6.99 -15.01
CA ARG A 241 -5.22 -6.04 -16.02
C ARG A 241 -4.30 -4.82 -16.16
N ASP A 242 -3.77 -4.34 -15.05
CA ASP A 242 -2.90 -3.16 -15.02
C ASP A 242 -1.42 -3.50 -15.22
N LEU A 243 -0.99 -4.68 -14.77
CA LEU A 243 0.41 -5.12 -14.78
C LEU A 243 0.77 -5.90 -16.05
N PHE A 244 -0.16 -6.67 -16.60
CA PHE A 244 0.14 -7.63 -17.66
C PHE A 244 0.80 -6.96 -18.88
N ASN A 245 1.97 -7.46 -19.22
CA ASN A 245 2.78 -7.03 -20.34
C ASN A 245 3.13 -8.25 -21.20
N PRO A 246 3.16 -8.13 -22.54
CA PRO A 246 3.61 -9.22 -23.42
C PRO A 246 5.01 -9.77 -23.13
N SER A 247 5.85 -9.03 -22.38
CA SER A 247 7.18 -9.49 -21.97
C SER A 247 7.17 -10.54 -20.85
N TYR A 248 6.01 -10.84 -20.23
CA TYR A 248 5.95 -11.88 -19.19
C TYR A 248 6.21 -13.25 -19.76
N GLU A 249 7.13 -13.97 -19.11
CA GLU A 249 7.50 -15.33 -19.47
C GLU A 249 6.79 -16.36 -18.59
N ASN A 250 6.58 -16.04 -17.32
CA ASN A 250 5.93 -16.93 -16.38
C ASN A 250 5.06 -16.17 -15.37
N ILE A 251 3.96 -16.79 -14.96
CA ILE A 251 3.11 -16.39 -13.84
C ILE A 251 2.92 -17.61 -12.95
N TYR A 252 3.44 -17.57 -11.74
CA TYR A 252 3.34 -18.66 -10.77
C TYR A 252 2.31 -18.34 -9.71
N VAL A 253 1.45 -19.31 -9.38
CA VAL A 253 0.39 -19.17 -8.37
C VAL A 253 0.36 -20.43 -7.52
N ASN A 254 0.25 -20.31 -6.20
CA ASN A 254 0.23 -21.43 -5.26
C ASN A 254 -1.19 -21.86 -4.79
N ASP A 255 -2.25 -21.26 -5.33
CA ASP A 255 -3.65 -21.59 -5.03
C ASP A 255 -4.38 -21.99 -6.32
N GLU A 256 -5.10 -23.09 -6.30
CA GLU A 256 -5.73 -23.66 -7.49
C GLU A 256 -6.88 -22.79 -8.02
N GLN A 257 -7.67 -22.18 -7.13
CA GLN A 257 -8.77 -21.30 -7.50
C GLN A 257 -8.24 -20.03 -8.18
N VAL A 258 -7.26 -19.38 -7.57
CA VAL A 258 -6.64 -18.16 -8.10
C VAL A 258 -5.87 -18.47 -9.40
N PHE A 259 -5.23 -19.65 -9.48
CA PHE A 259 -4.59 -20.11 -10.72
C PHE A 259 -5.60 -20.17 -11.87
N GLN A 260 -6.78 -20.78 -11.65
CA GLN A 260 -7.80 -20.86 -12.68
C GLN A 260 -8.31 -19.49 -13.10
N GLU A 261 -8.59 -18.60 -12.14
CA GLU A 261 -9.01 -17.22 -12.43
C GLU A 261 -7.98 -16.45 -13.27
N VAL A 262 -6.69 -16.57 -12.91
CA VAL A 262 -5.57 -15.95 -13.65
C VAL A 262 -5.45 -16.54 -15.05
N LYS A 263 -5.55 -17.85 -15.18
CA LYS A 263 -5.45 -18.57 -16.45
C LYS A 263 -6.58 -18.19 -17.39
N ASP A 264 -7.81 -18.16 -16.89
CA ASP A 264 -8.99 -17.76 -17.67
C ASP A 264 -8.86 -16.30 -18.15
N TYR A 265 -8.41 -15.40 -17.27
CA TYR A 265 -8.16 -14.02 -17.64
C TYR A 265 -7.05 -13.87 -18.69
N VAL A 266 -5.91 -14.54 -18.52
CA VAL A 266 -4.81 -14.50 -19.50
C VAL A 266 -5.25 -15.10 -20.84
N THR A 267 -6.03 -16.20 -20.81
CA THR A 267 -6.60 -16.81 -22.03
C THR A 267 -7.52 -15.84 -22.76
N LEU A 268 -8.29 -15.04 -22.02
CA LEU A 268 -9.18 -14.05 -22.63
C LEU A 268 -8.42 -12.91 -23.32
N ILE A 269 -7.31 -12.43 -22.71
CA ILE A 269 -6.58 -11.23 -23.20
C ILE A 269 -5.41 -11.55 -24.13
N ALA A 270 -4.84 -12.73 -24.03
CA ALA A 270 -3.67 -13.20 -24.78
C ALA A 270 -3.69 -14.74 -24.87
N PRO A 271 -4.56 -15.33 -25.70
CA PRO A 271 -4.73 -16.79 -25.77
C PRO A 271 -3.42 -17.54 -26.02
N GLU A 272 -2.53 -16.95 -26.82
CA GLU A 272 -1.19 -17.48 -27.14
C GLU A 272 -0.26 -17.56 -25.92
N LYS A 273 -0.59 -16.82 -24.86
CA LYS A 273 0.18 -16.79 -23.62
C LYS A 273 -0.44 -17.57 -22.45
N ALA A 274 -1.53 -18.26 -22.65
CA ALA A 274 -2.20 -19.04 -21.59
C ALA A 274 -1.26 -20.05 -20.90
N ALA A 275 -0.28 -20.58 -21.63
CA ALA A 275 0.70 -21.55 -21.12
C ALA A 275 1.73 -20.97 -20.14
N ILE A 276 1.87 -19.65 -20.04
CA ILE A 276 2.80 -19.03 -19.08
C ILE A 276 2.30 -19.08 -17.64
N VAL A 277 0.99 -19.31 -17.44
CA VAL A 277 0.40 -19.45 -16.10
C VAL A 277 0.65 -20.86 -15.59
N LYS A 278 1.30 -20.96 -14.43
CA LYS A 278 1.76 -22.21 -13.84
C LYS A 278 1.30 -22.33 -12.39
N LEU A 279 0.72 -23.49 -12.05
CA LEU A 279 0.41 -23.80 -10.66
C LEU A 279 1.69 -24.24 -9.95
N TYR A 280 1.99 -23.64 -8.82
CA TYR A 280 3.11 -23.99 -7.97
C TYR A 280 2.66 -25.00 -6.90
N THR A 281 3.24 -26.21 -6.93
CA THR A 281 2.93 -27.30 -6.00
C THR A 281 4.13 -27.74 -5.15
N GLY A 282 5.17 -26.88 -5.08
CA GLY A 282 6.38 -27.16 -4.32
C GLY A 282 6.14 -27.21 -2.81
N LYS A 283 6.98 -27.96 -2.09
CA LYS A 283 6.92 -28.05 -0.61
C LYS A 283 7.46 -26.79 0.10
N VAL A 284 8.34 -26.05 -0.55
CA VAL A 284 8.91 -24.80 -0.04
C VAL A 284 7.91 -23.68 -0.32
N PRO A 285 7.69 -22.72 0.60
CA PRO A 285 6.87 -21.54 0.31
C PRO A 285 7.30 -20.87 -1.00
N ILE A 286 6.32 -20.45 -1.81
CA ILE A 286 6.59 -19.96 -3.16
C ILE A 286 7.58 -18.78 -3.16
N PHE A 287 7.45 -17.82 -2.24
CA PHE A 287 8.35 -16.66 -2.15
C PHE A 287 9.78 -17.05 -1.73
N ASP A 288 9.94 -18.10 -0.92
CA ASP A 288 11.26 -18.61 -0.56
C ASP A 288 11.93 -19.30 -1.75
N ASN A 289 11.16 -20.07 -2.52
CA ASN A 289 11.65 -20.74 -3.72
C ASN A 289 12.18 -19.77 -4.78
N PHE A 290 11.52 -18.61 -4.92
CA PHE A 290 11.95 -17.54 -5.84
C PHE A 290 12.87 -16.50 -5.18
N ASN A 291 13.34 -16.75 -3.94
CA ASN A 291 14.22 -15.86 -3.20
C ASN A 291 13.63 -14.46 -2.96
N ILE A 292 12.29 -14.35 -2.99
CA ILE A 292 11.56 -13.09 -2.81
C ILE A 292 11.59 -12.65 -1.36
N THR A 293 11.36 -13.56 -0.41
CA THR A 293 11.39 -13.26 1.04
C THR A 293 12.71 -12.61 1.46
N LYS A 294 13.83 -13.12 0.93
CA LYS A 294 15.15 -12.54 1.21
C LYS A 294 15.29 -11.14 0.62
N GLN A 295 14.81 -10.94 -0.60
CA GLN A 295 14.83 -9.64 -1.27
C GLN A 295 13.93 -8.62 -0.56
N ILE A 296 12.75 -9.02 -0.07
CA ILE A 296 11.90 -8.15 0.76
C ILE A 296 12.68 -7.69 1.99
N LYS A 297 13.24 -8.62 2.77
CA LYS A 297 14.01 -8.29 3.98
C LYS A 297 15.18 -7.33 3.72
N SER A 298 15.89 -7.51 2.60
CA SER A 298 17.03 -6.65 2.26
C SER A 298 16.66 -5.32 1.60
N SER A 299 15.44 -5.20 1.04
CA SER A 299 15.04 -4.04 0.25
C SER A 299 14.11 -3.06 0.98
N PHE A 300 13.53 -3.41 2.14
CA PHE A 300 12.60 -2.54 2.86
C PHE A 300 13.20 -1.88 4.10
N GLY A 301 14.43 -2.21 4.49
CA GLY A 301 15.13 -1.55 5.58
C GLY A 301 15.48 -0.08 5.27
N LYS A 302 15.87 0.67 6.30
CA LYS A 302 16.37 2.05 6.17
C LYS A 302 17.60 2.12 5.27
N THR A 303 18.49 1.12 5.37
CA THR A 303 19.71 0.99 4.56
C THR A 303 19.49 -0.05 3.46
N VAL A 304 19.74 0.31 2.23
CA VAL A 304 19.62 -0.56 1.05
C VAL A 304 20.97 -0.69 0.38
N ASN A 305 21.53 -1.89 0.45
CA ASN A 305 22.79 -2.18 -0.21
C ASN A 305 22.57 -2.44 -1.71
N TYR A 306 23.46 -1.92 -2.53
CA TYR A 306 23.51 -2.20 -3.95
C TYR A 306 24.93 -2.62 -4.40
N LYS A 307 25.29 -2.45 -5.65
CA LYS A 307 26.54 -3.01 -6.19
C LYS A 307 27.80 -2.62 -5.37
N HIS A 308 28.63 -3.61 -5.09
CA HIS A 308 29.99 -3.45 -4.55
C HIS A 308 30.12 -2.81 -3.15
N GLY A 309 29.12 -2.99 -2.29
CA GLY A 309 29.15 -2.49 -0.92
C GLY A 309 28.73 -1.04 -0.74
N ALA A 310 28.34 -0.36 -1.81
CA ALA A 310 27.69 0.94 -1.73
C ALA A 310 26.22 0.75 -1.26
N TYR A 311 25.66 1.75 -0.62
CA TYR A 311 24.31 1.68 -0.08
C TYR A 311 23.60 3.02 -0.11
N LEU A 312 22.25 2.94 -0.14
CA LEU A 312 21.36 4.07 0.03
C LEU A 312 20.84 4.09 1.47
N ILE A 313 20.71 5.25 2.05
CA ILE A 313 19.91 5.48 3.26
C ILE A 313 18.62 6.18 2.82
N ILE A 314 17.48 5.54 3.08
CA ILE A 314 16.17 6.05 2.68
C ILE A 314 15.41 6.41 3.95
N GLU A 315 15.10 7.69 4.11
CA GLU A 315 14.33 8.21 5.24
C GLU A 315 13.03 8.86 4.77
N HIS A 316 12.02 8.69 5.59
CA HIS A 316 10.72 9.30 5.39
C HIS A 316 10.52 10.41 6.42
N THR A 317 10.33 11.65 5.94
CA THR A 317 9.96 12.79 6.77
C THR A 317 8.45 13.07 6.61
N GLU A 318 7.90 13.97 7.39
CA GLU A 318 6.48 14.34 7.28
C GLU A 318 6.08 14.81 5.87
N ALA A 319 6.96 15.53 5.17
CA ALA A 319 6.65 16.18 3.89
C ALA A 319 7.29 15.52 2.67
N MET A 320 8.41 14.81 2.82
CA MET A 320 9.20 14.30 1.70
C MET A 320 9.99 13.05 2.08
N HIS A 321 10.50 12.37 1.06
CA HIS A 321 11.51 11.32 1.21
C HIS A 321 12.89 11.92 0.97
N VAL A 322 13.86 11.52 1.78
CA VAL A 322 15.26 11.89 1.63
C VAL A 322 16.08 10.62 1.40
N VAL A 323 16.96 10.66 0.42
CA VAL A 323 17.84 9.55 0.06
C VAL A 323 19.28 10.03 0.05
N ASP A 324 20.12 9.41 0.85
CA ASP A 324 21.56 9.66 0.94
C ASP A 324 22.33 8.51 0.28
N VAL A 325 23.31 8.84 -0.55
CA VAL A 325 24.10 7.89 -1.32
C VAL A 325 25.48 7.72 -0.69
N ASN A 326 25.81 6.50 -0.30
CA ASN A 326 27.07 6.16 0.35
C ASN A 326 27.89 5.16 -0.47
N SER A 327 29.19 5.45 -0.65
CA SER A 327 30.12 4.59 -1.38
C SER A 327 30.54 3.33 -0.61
N GLY A 328 30.31 3.29 0.72
CA GLY A 328 30.82 2.24 1.57
C GLY A 328 32.35 2.18 1.59
N ASN A 329 32.90 0.98 1.76
CA ASN A 329 34.35 0.76 1.81
C ASN A 329 35.02 0.67 0.43
N ARG A 330 34.39 1.25 -0.61
CA ARG A 330 34.86 1.11 -1.97
C ARG A 330 35.90 2.18 -2.32
N THR A 331 37.16 1.76 -2.41
CA THR A 331 38.25 2.55 -2.98
C THR A 331 38.97 1.74 -4.05
N ARG A 332 38.59 1.94 -5.32
CA ARG A 332 39.41 1.43 -6.45
C ARG A 332 40.40 2.52 -6.86
N ALA A 333 41.67 2.30 -6.56
CA ALA A 333 42.75 3.22 -6.88
C ALA A 333 42.92 3.51 -8.38
N GLU A 334 42.42 2.60 -9.24
CA GLU A 334 42.61 2.67 -10.71
C GLU A 334 41.77 3.74 -11.43
N LYS A 335 40.65 4.20 -10.86
CA LYS A 335 39.72 5.12 -11.54
C LYS A 335 39.75 6.56 -11.04
N GLY A 336 40.54 6.84 -10.03
CA GLY A 336 40.54 8.14 -9.37
C GLY A 336 39.23 8.41 -8.57
N GLN A 337 39.18 9.53 -7.87
CA GLN A 337 38.04 9.89 -7.00
C GLN A 337 36.77 10.15 -7.80
N GLU A 338 36.86 10.91 -8.91
CA GLU A 338 35.74 11.31 -9.77
C GLU A 338 35.09 10.09 -10.45
N GLY A 339 35.91 9.21 -11.07
CA GLY A 339 35.39 8.00 -11.72
C GLY A 339 34.72 7.01 -10.75
N ASN A 340 35.19 6.98 -9.49
CA ASN A 340 34.55 6.19 -8.44
C ASN A 340 33.21 6.81 -8.02
N ALA A 341 33.12 8.13 -7.89
CA ALA A 341 31.89 8.84 -7.55
C ALA A 341 30.83 8.64 -8.63
N LEU A 342 31.18 8.79 -9.91
CA LEU A 342 30.26 8.55 -11.04
C LEU A 342 29.73 7.11 -11.04
N GLU A 343 30.60 6.10 -10.89
CA GLU A 343 30.17 4.69 -10.90
C GLU A 343 29.21 4.36 -9.74
N VAL A 344 29.49 4.90 -8.54
CA VAL A 344 28.62 4.75 -7.37
C VAL A 344 27.28 5.43 -7.62
N ASN A 345 27.28 6.67 -8.11
CA ASN A 345 26.07 7.44 -8.39
C ASN A 345 25.20 6.82 -9.50
N LEU A 346 25.80 6.28 -10.56
CA LEU A 346 25.05 5.55 -11.59
C LEU A 346 24.40 4.28 -11.03
N GLY A 347 25.11 3.54 -10.17
CA GLY A 347 24.55 2.39 -9.47
C GLY A 347 23.43 2.79 -8.49
N ALA A 348 23.59 3.91 -7.80
CA ALA A 348 22.57 4.51 -6.94
C ALA A 348 21.30 4.87 -7.72
N ALA A 349 21.45 5.48 -8.92
CA ALA A 349 20.31 5.81 -9.77
C ALA A 349 19.54 4.57 -10.25
N ASP A 350 20.25 3.46 -10.55
CA ASP A 350 19.61 2.19 -10.92
C ASP A 350 18.80 1.63 -9.76
N GLU A 351 19.39 1.58 -8.56
CA GLU A 351 18.73 1.05 -7.36
C GLU A 351 17.61 1.97 -6.89
N LEU A 352 17.81 3.29 -6.91
CA LEU A 352 16.78 4.24 -6.52
C LEU A 352 15.52 4.11 -7.38
N ALA A 353 15.66 4.03 -8.70
CA ALA A 353 14.52 3.83 -9.59
C ALA A 353 13.76 2.53 -9.26
N ARG A 354 14.48 1.45 -8.89
CA ARG A 354 13.89 0.21 -8.39
C ARG A 354 13.16 0.42 -7.07
N GLN A 355 13.76 1.12 -6.12
CA GLN A 355 13.19 1.38 -4.80
C GLN A 355 11.93 2.26 -4.86
N LEU A 356 11.90 3.27 -5.72
CA LEU A 356 10.72 4.11 -5.95
C LEU A 356 9.52 3.28 -6.41
N ARG A 357 9.74 2.29 -7.28
CA ARG A 357 8.69 1.35 -7.74
C ARG A 357 8.33 0.34 -6.67
N LEU A 358 9.32 -0.28 -6.02
CA LEU A 358 9.15 -1.36 -5.05
C LEU A 358 8.40 -0.89 -3.80
N ARG A 359 8.76 0.29 -3.26
CA ARG A 359 8.12 0.88 -2.08
C ARG A 359 6.91 1.75 -2.41
N ASP A 360 6.59 1.94 -3.68
CA ASP A 360 5.56 2.88 -4.18
C ASP A 360 5.72 4.30 -3.60
N MET A 361 6.97 4.75 -3.48
CA MET A 361 7.30 6.06 -2.91
C MET A 361 6.77 7.17 -3.82
N GLY A 362 5.99 8.07 -3.27
CA GLY A 362 5.38 9.18 -4.02
C GLY A 362 5.40 10.49 -3.22
N GLY A 363 5.28 11.60 -3.93
CA GLY A 363 5.43 12.95 -3.39
C GLY A 363 6.76 13.55 -3.84
N ILE A 364 7.41 14.28 -2.95
CA ILE A 364 8.72 14.92 -3.17
C ILE A 364 9.80 13.96 -2.67
N ILE A 365 10.79 13.69 -3.50
CA ILE A 365 11.95 12.88 -3.18
C ILE A 365 13.19 13.71 -3.46
N ILE A 366 14.05 13.89 -2.47
CA ILE A 366 15.35 14.58 -2.57
C ILE A 366 16.44 13.53 -2.43
N VAL A 367 17.35 13.54 -3.39
CA VAL A 367 18.46 12.60 -3.42
C VAL A 367 19.77 13.37 -3.33
N ASP A 368 20.58 13.00 -2.36
CA ASP A 368 21.92 13.53 -2.14
C ASP A 368 22.92 12.54 -2.75
N PHE A 369 23.42 12.87 -3.93
CA PHE A 369 24.42 12.09 -4.65
C PHE A 369 25.83 12.49 -4.23
N ILE A 370 26.78 11.58 -4.36
CA ILE A 370 28.19 11.89 -4.11
C ILE A 370 28.63 13.01 -5.07
N ASP A 371 29.34 13.99 -4.53
CA ASP A 371 29.81 15.15 -5.27
C ASP A 371 30.60 14.77 -6.55
N MET A 372 30.28 15.46 -7.64
CA MET A 372 30.94 15.32 -8.94
C MET A 372 31.29 16.71 -9.49
N ASN A 373 32.55 16.91 -9.84
CA ASN A 373 33.04 18.19 -10.35
C ASN A 373 32.70 18.40 -11.83
N LEU A 374 32.75 17.33 -12.64
CA LEU A 374 32.53 17.42 -14.08
C LEU A 374 31.04 17.58 -14.42
N ALA A 375 30.73 18.55 -15.26
CA ALA A 375 29.37 18.80 -15.73
C ALA A 375 28.82 17.62 -16.57
N GLU A 376 29.72 16.96 -17.32
CA GLU A 376 29.39 15.78 -18.13
C GLU A 376 28.92 14.62 -17.27
N ASP A 377 29.57 14.36 -16.14
CA ASP A 377 29.20 13.28 -15.20
C ASP A 377 27.84 13.56 -14.55
N ARG A 378 27.58 14.82 -14.17
CA ARG A 378 26.25 15.23 -13.66
C ARG A 378 25.15 15.05 -14.71
N GLN A 379 25.44 15.38 -15.97
CA GLN A 379 24.50 15.18 -17.06
C GLN A 379 24.25 13.69 -17.32
N MET A 380 25.30 12.87 -17.31
CA MET A 380 25.21 11.42 -17.49
C MET A 380 24.37 10.76 -16.38
N LEU A 381 24.53 11.19 -15.13
CA LEU A 381 23.70 10.72 -14.00
C LEU A 381 22.23 11.10 -14.20
N TYR A 382 21.95 12.35 -14.59
CA TYR A 382 20.59 12.80 -14.86
C TYR A 382 19.91 11.98 -15.97
N GLU A 383 20.61 11.76 -17.08
CA GLU A 383 20.10 10.95 -18.19
C GLU A 383 19.86 9.50 -17.80
N ARG A 384 20.75 8.92 -16.98
CA ARG A 384 20.60 7.57 -16.43
C ARG A 384 19.34 7.45 -15.58
N MET A 385 19.12 8.41 -14.69
CA MET A 385 17.92 8.44 -13.87
C MET A 385 16.64 8.59 -14.70
N CYS A 386 16.63 9.51 -15.67
CA CYS A 386 15.51 9.68 -16.60
C CYS A 386 15.21 8.39 -17.38
N LYS A 387 16.25 7.69 -17.86
CA LYS A 387 16.12 6.43 -18.59
C LYS A 387 15.52 5.32 -17.71
N ASN A 388 15.99 5.19 -16.49
CA ASN A 388 15.51 4.17 -15.56
C ASN A 388 14.03 4.39 -15.17
N MET A 389 13.65 5.66 -15.00
CA MET A 389 12.28 6.02 -14.65
C MET A 389 11.28 5.93 -15.81
N GLN A 390 11.70 5.73 -17.05
CA GLN A 390 10.78 5.51 -18.18
C GLN A 390 9.89 4.27 -17.99
N LYS A 391 10.35 3.29 -17.22
CA LYS A 391 9.59 2.07 -16.91
C LYS A 391 8.54 2.29 -15.81
N ASP A 392 8.62 3.40 -15.08
CA ASP A 392 7.67 3.71 -14.02
C ASP A 392 6.31 4.15 -14.60
N ARG A 393 5.24 3.54 -14.12
CA ARG A 393 3.87 3.85 -14.55
C ARG A 393 3.34 5.13 -13.91
N ALA A 394 3.85 5.51 -12.74
CA ALA A 394 3.47 6.74 -12.07
C ALA A 394 3.97 7.96 -12.86
N ARG A 395 3.20 9.03 -12.86
CA ARG A 395 3.68 10.31 -13.40
C ARG A 395 4.79 10.82 -12.49
N HIS A 396 5.89 11.21 -13.10
CA HIS A 396 7.05 11.73 -12.39
C HIS A 396 7.68 12.88 -13.18
N ASN A 397 8.39 13.72 -12.47
CA ASN A 397 9.23 14.77 -13.04
C ASN A 397 10.56 14.76 -12.30
N ILE A 398 11.66 14.83 -13.03
CA ILE A 398 13.02 14.78 -12.50
C ILE A 398 13.68 16.09 -12.89
N LEU A 399 14.24 16.80 -11.94
CA LEU A 399 15.02 18.00 -12.19
C LEU A 399 16.52 17.65 -12.27
N PRO A 400 17.29 18.31 -13.12
CA PRO A 400 18.75 18.17 -13.15
C PRO A 400 19.35 18.42 -11.76
N LEU A 401 20.57 17.93 -11.52
CA LEU A 401 21.27 18.16 -10.26
C LEU A 401 21.42 19.67 -10.01
N SER A 402 21.12 20.05 -8.78
CA SER A 402 21.35 21.42 -8.29
C SER A 402 22.85 21.70 -8.18
N LYS A 403 23.21 22.97 -7.93
CA LYS A 403 24.60 23.36 -7.63
C LYS A 403 25.17 22.68 -6.38
N PHE A 404 24.31 22.15 -5.52
CA PHE A 404 24.67 21.45 -4.29
C PHE A 404 24.66 19.92 -4.43
N GLY A 405 24.66 19.37 -5.64
CA GLY A 405 24.66 17.92 -5.88
C GLY A 405 23.31 17.23 -5.66
N LEU A 406 22.26 17.96 -5.28
CA LEU A 406 20.95 17.41 -4.99
C LEU A 406 20.12 17.19 -6.25
N MET A 407 19.50 16.02 -6.40
CA MET A 407 18.50 15.75 -7.42
C MET A 407 17.10 15.75 -6.79
N GLN A 408 16.18 16.47 -7.41
CA GLN A 408 14.78 16.54 -6.99
C GLN A 408 13.90 15.72 -7.94
N ILE A 409 13.10 14.82 -7.37
CA ILE A 409 12.14 14.00 -8.08
C ILE A 409 10.76 14.24 -7.49
N THR A 410 9.76 14.47 -8.35
CA THR A 410 8.36 14.45 -7.94
C THR A 410 7.68 13.25 -8.57
N ARG A 411 7.01 12.42 -7.80
CA ARG A 411 6.31 11.23 -8.27
C ARG A 411 4.87 11.21 -7.75
N GLN A 412 3.91 10.97 -8.62
CA GLN A 412 2.51 10.89 -8.24
C GLN A 412 2.31 9.70 -7.28
N ARG A 413 1.61 9.94 -6.17
CA ARG A 413 1.17 8.84 -5.28
C ARG A 413 0.06 8.07 -5.98
N VAL A 414 0.33 6.82 -6.33
CA VAL A 414 -0.65 5.92 -6.96
C VAL A 414 -1.36 5.09 -5.90
N ARG A 415 -0.60 4.69 -4.85
CA ARG A 415 -1.06 3.91 -3.69
C ARG A 415 -0.44 4.47 -2.41
N PRO A 416 -0.88 4.04 -1.23
CA PRO A 416 -0.11 4.25 -0.01
C PRO A 416 1.31 3.70 -0.20
N ALA A 417 2.32 4.43 0.29
CA ALA A 417 3.68 3.91 0.30
C ALA A 417 3.70 2.59 1.08
N MET A 418 4.37 1.59 0.50
CA MET A 418 4.50 0.29 1.15
C MET A 418 5.65 0.36 2.15
N ASP A 419 5.31 0.20 3.41
CA ASP A 419 6.26 0.06 4.50
C ASP A 419 6.12 -1.36 5.06
N VAL A 420 7.10 -2.20 4.77
CA VAL A 420 7.18 -3.55 5.36
C VAL A 420 8.08 -3.42 6.57
N ASN A 421 7.47 -3.49 7.76
CA ASN A 421 8.24 -3.49 8.99
C ASN A 421 9.06 -4.80 9.07
N VAL A 422 10.34 -4.70 8.73
CA VAL A 422 11.29 -5.83 8.76
C VAL A 422 12.03 -5.92 10.08
N ASP A 423 11.87 -4.92 10.95
CA ASP A 423 12.51 -4.82 12.25
C ASP A 423 11.47 -4.90 13.36
N GLU A 424 11.78 -5.62 14.43
CA GLU A 424 11.01 -5.62 15.65
C GLU A 424 11.63 -4.62 16.64
N ASP A 425 10.79 -3.92 17.40
CA ASP A 425 11.28 -3.05 18.46
C ASP A 425 12.13 -3.85 19.43
N CYS A 426 13.33 -3.36 19.70
CA CYS A 426 14.22 -3.99 20.66
C CYS A 426 13.52 -4.08 22.03
N PRO A 427 13.30 -5.28 22.59
CA PRO A 427 12.57 -5.43 23.85
C PRO A 427 13.30 -4.77 25.03
N THR A 428 14.60 -4.49 24.90
CA THR A 428 15.40 -3.84 25.94
C THR A 428 15.21 -2.33 25.98
N CYS A 429 15.16 -1.68 24.82
CA CYS A 429 15.04 -0.21 24.74
C CYS A 429 13.66 0.24 24.21
N CYS A 430 12.76 -0.68 23.87
CA CYS A 430 11.43 -0.40 23.32
C CYS A 430 11.49 0.59 22.12
N GLY A 431 12.45 0.36 21.21
CA GLY A 431 12.60 1.17 20.00
C GLY A 431 13.43 2.47 20.16
N THR A 432 13.79 2.88 21.39
CA THR A 432 14.49 4.15 21.61
C THR A 432 15.97 4.15 21.23
N GLY A 433 16.57 2.95 21.00
CA GLY A 433 18.01 2.77 20.73
C GLY A 433 18.92 3.10 21.93
N LYS A 434 18.36 3.56 23.05
CA LYS A 434 19.09 3.96 24.25
C LYS A 434 18.48 3.30 25.48
N ILE A 435 19.32 2.87 26.42
CA ILE A 435 18.91 2.40 27.75
C ILE A 435 19.52 3.31 28.81
N LYS A 436 18.87 3.42 29.96
CA LYS A 436 19.45 4.13 31.11
C LYS A 436 20.79 3.46 31.49
N SER A 437 21.74 4.25 32.03
CA SER A 437 23.04 3.70 32.42
C SER A 437 22.87 2.57 33.43
N SER A 438 23.41 1.40 33.12
CA SER A 438 23.38 0.23 34.01
C SER A 438 24.31 0.38 35.23
N ILE A 439 25.27 1.32 35.20
CA ILE A 439 26.25 1.55 36.25
C ILE A 439 25.61 1.90 37.58
N LEU A 440 24.53 2.73 37.53
CA LEU A 440 23.82 3.17 38.72
C LEU A 440 22.62 2.28 39.09
N PHE A 441 22.36 1.23 38.33
CA PHE A 441 21.16 0.41 38.54
C PHE A 441 21.20 -0.37 39.85
N THR A 442 22.35 -0.93 40.21
CA THR A 442 22.53 -1.64 41.49
C THR A 442 22.38 -0.72 42.69
N ASP A 443 22.86 0.51 42.58
CA ASP A 443 22.72 1.52 43.63
C ASP A 443 21.27 1.99 43.77
N GLN A 444 20.55 2.10 42.63
CA GLN A 444 19.13 2.38 42.63
C GLN A 444 18.33 1.25 43.31
N LEU A 445 18.64 -0.01 43.00
CA LEU A 445 18.04 -1.16 43.66
C LEU A 445 18.31 -1.15 45.17
N GLU A 446 19.54 -0.86 45.59
CA GLU A 446 19.91 -0.77 47.01
C GLU A 446 19.12 0.31 47.74
N ARG A 447 18.96 1.51 47.15
CA ARG A 447 18.14 2.60 47.72
C ARG A 447 16.67 2.18 47.85
N LYS A 448 16.12 1.47 46.88
CA LYS A 448 14.73 0.97 46.94
C LYS A 448 14.59 -0.12 48.01
N ILE A 449 15.59 -1.01 48.16
CA ILE A 449 15.64 -2.00 49.24
C ILE A 449 15.71 -1.29 50.60
N ASP A 450 16.52 -0.26 50.73
CA ASP A 450 16.64 0.55 51.95
C ASP A 450 15.29 1.17 52.35
N THR A 451 14.60 1.79 51.37
CA THR A 451 13.25 2.34 51.58
C THR A 451 12.28 1.27 51.98
N LEU A 452 12.31 0.10 51.35
CA LEU A 452 11.39 -0.98 51.62
C LEU A 452 11.55 -1.59 53.03
N VAL A 453 12.79 -1.72 53.47
CA VAL A 453 13.11 -2.31 54.79
C VAL A 453 12.97 -1.26 55.89
N ASN A 454 13.57 -0.08 55.76
CA ASN A 454 13.70 0.90 56.82
C ASN A 454 12.51 1.87 56.92
N LYS A 455 11.83 2.19 55.78
CA LYS A 455 10.67 3.09 55.81
C LYS A 455 9.33 2.36 55.80
N ILE A 456 9.20 1.29 55.00
CA ILE A 456 7.94 0.56 54.84
C ILE A 456 7.87 -0.60 55.87
N GLY A 457 9.02 -1.08 56.38
CA GLY A 457 9.07 -2.13 57.41
C GLY A 457 8.97 -3.57 56.87
N VAL A 458 9.08 -3.80 55.55
CA VAL A 458 8.99 -5.10 54.93
C VAL A 458 10.34 -5.82 54.98
N LYS A 459 10.51 -6.75 55.94
CA LYS A 459 11.78 -7.49 56.19
C LYS A 459 11.98 -8.72 55.29
N LYS A 460 10.92 -9.24 54.66
CA LYS A 460 10.99 -10.43 53.76
C LYS A 460 10.31 -10.10 52.47
N PHE A 461 11.07 -10.12 51.34
CA PHE A 461 10.57 -9.79 50.01
C PHE A 461 11.35 -10.53 48.93
N TYR A 462 10.75 -10.61 47.74
CA TYR A 462 11.33 -11.14 46.52
C TYR A 462 11.57 -10.00 45.57
N LEU A 463 12.83 -9.86 45.08
CA LEU A 463 13.20 -8.93 44.04
C LEU A 463 13.30 -9.69 42.72
N HIS A 464 12.39 -9.44 41.81
CA HIS A 464 12.40 -9.97 40.47
C HIS A 464 13.19 -9.02 39.57
N VAL A 465 14.16 -9.53 38.83
CA VAL A 465 15.02 -8.80 37.89
C VAL A 465 15.35 -9.67 36.68
N HIS A 466 15.80 -9.05 35.62
CA HIS A 466 16.26 -9.77 34.43
C HIS A 466 17.36 -10.80 34.79
N PRO A 467 17.42 -11.99 34.13
CA PRO A 467 18.37 -13.05 34.46
C PRO A 467 19.84 -12.60 34.51
N TYR A 468 20.29 -11.72 33.58
CA TYR A 468 21.65 -11.19 33.59
C TYR A 468 21.92 -10.31 34.81
N VAL A 469 20.96 -9.52 35.25
CA VAL A 469 21.07 -8.70 36.47
C VAL A 469 21.09 -9.60 37.70
N ALA A 470 20.27 -10.63 37.76
CA ALA A 470 20.29 -11.62 38.85
C ALA A 470 21.63 -12.34 38.92
N ALA A 471 22.21 -12.73 37.78
CA ALA A 471 23.55 -13.34 37.72
C ALA A 471 24.62 -12.39 38.27
N TYR A 472 24.63 -11.13 37.84
CA TYR A 472 25.56 -10.11 38.33
C TYR A 472 25.45 -9.87 39.83
N ILE A 473 24.21 -9.73 40.38
CA ILE A 473 23.99 -9.54 41.83
C ILE A 473 24.46 -10.75 42.64
N ASN A 474 24.40 -11.95 42.09
CA ASN A 474 24.84 -13.18 42.75
C ASN A 474 26.33 -13.53 42.53
N GLN A 475 27.05 -12.79 41.68
CA GLN A 475 28.41 -13.09 41.28
C GLN A 475 29.42 -12.83 42.42
N GLY A 476 30.40 -13.73 42.58
CA GLY A 476 31.55 -13.59 43.49
C GLY A 476 31.33 -14.12 44.91
N LEU A 477 32.45 -14.28 45.63
CA LEU A 477 32.45 -14.80 47.02
C LEU A 477 31.74 -13.86 48.01
N VAL A 478 31.87 -12.54 47.80
CA VAL A 478 31.11 -11.51 48.54
C VAL A 478 30.17 -10.81 47.58
N SER A 479 29.12 -11.54 47.14
CA SER A 479 28.13 -11.02 46.19
C SER A 479 27.34 -9.83 46.73
N LEU A 480 26.81 -8.98 45.84
CA LEU A 480 25.92 -7.87 46.22
C LEU A 480 24.70 -8.38 47.03
N LYS A 481 24.15 -9.53 46.69
CA LYS A 481 23.12 -10.19 47.48
C LYS A 481 23.56 -10.46 48.92
N ARG A 482 24.77 -10.96 49.14
CA ARG A 482 25.28 -11.18 50.50
C ARG A 482 25.47 -9.88 51.28
N LYS A 483 26.00 -8.82 50.61
CA LYS A 483 26.10 -7.48 51.20
C LYS A 483 24.74 -6.95 51.63
N TRP A 484 23.74 -7.07 50.79
CA TRP A 484 22.35 -6.65 51.10
C TRP A 484 21.75 -7.49 52.20
N GLN A 485 22.00 -8.80 52.21
CA GLN A 485 21.54 -9.67 53.29
C GLN A 485 22.18 -9.37 54.65
N MET A 486 23.45 -9.02 54.67
CA MET A 486 24.13 -8.56 55.90
C MET A 486 23.60 -7.21 56.40
N LYS A 487 23.31 -6.29 55.46
CA LYS A 487 22.83 -4.94 55.81
C LYS A 487 21.35 -4.86 56.15
N TYR A 488 20.51 -5.61 55.41
CA TYR A 488 19.04 -5.53 55.50
C TYR A 488 18.37 -6.80 56.02
N GLY A 489 19.13 -7.83 56.34
CA GLY A 489 18.65 -9.12 56.83
C GLY A 489 18.47 -10.19 55.74
N PHE A 490 18.43 -11.44 56.17
CA PHE A 490 18.37 -12.61 55.26
C PHE A 490 17.02 -12.76 54.50
N GLY A 491 16.10 -11.83 54.67
CA GLY A 491 14.80 -11.84 53.96
C GLY A 491 14.86 -11.40 52.50
N VAL A 492 16.00 -10.91 51.99
CA VAL A 492 16.20 -10.48 50.59
C VAL A 492 16.40 -11.70 49.69
N ARG A 493 15.49 -11.95 48.77
CA ARG A 493 15.58 -13.04 47.78
C ARG A 493 15.53 -12.48 46.37
N ILE A 494 16.50 -12.86 45.53
CA ILE A 494 16.61 -12.43 44.12
C ILE A 494 16.03 -13.55 43.26
N ILE A 495 15.09 -13.22 42.38
CA ILE A 495 14.44 -14.17 41.47
C ILE A 495 14.65 -13.68 40.02
N PRO A 496 15.27 -14.49 39.15
CA PRO A 496 15.38 -14.16 37.74
C PRO A 496 14.01 -14.25 37.04
N SER A 497 13.67 -13.24 36.24
CA SER A 497 12.42 -13.21 35.45
C SER A 497 12.72 -12.77 34.01
N GLN A 498 12.41 -13.61 33.02
CA GLN A 498 12.54 -13.28 31.61
C GLN A 498 11.45 -12.32 31.10
N LYS A 499 10.41 -12.08 31.91
CA LYS A 499 9.32 -11.15 31.56
C LYS A 499 9.71 -9.68 31.74
N LEU A 500 10.79 -9.42 32.46
CA LEU A 500 11.26 -8.07 32.78
C LEU A 500 12.34 -7.64 31.78
N GLY A 501 12.27 -6.40 31.33
CA GLY A 501 13.35 -5.78 30.56
C GLY A 501 14.65 -5.66 31.39
N PHE A 502 15.79 -5.42 30.71
CA PHE A 502 17.12 -5.48 31.32
C PHE A 502 17.29 -4.63 32.59
N LEU A 503 16.72 -3.43 32.64
CA LEU A 503 16.75 -2.53 33.80
C LEU A 503 15.40 -2.38 34.50
N GLN A 504 14.50 -3.36 34.35
CA GLN A 504 13.24 -3.40 35.05
C GLN A 504 13.36 -4.30 36.29
N TYR A 505 12.61 -3.96 37.32
CA TYR A 505 12.54 -4.74 38.55
C TYR A 505 11.16 -4.64 39.18
N GLU A 506 10.80 -5.66 39.95
CA GLU A 506 9.56 -5.71 40.70
C GLU A 506 9.82 -6.29 42.10
N PHE A 507 9.15 -5.73 43.09
CA PHE A 507 9.19 -6.26 44.47
C PHE A 507 7.91 -6.97 44.79
N TYR A 508 8.01 -8.13 45.43
CA TYR A 508 6.89 -8.90 45.91
C TYR A 508 7.07 -9.21 47.40
N ASP A 509 5.96 -9.21 48.15
CA ASP A 509 5.96 -9.61 49.57
C ASP A 509 6.02 -11.14 49.74
N SER A 510 6.02 -11.60 51.00
CA SER A 510 6.01 -13.04 51.36
C SER A 510 4.74 -13.75 50.89
N LYS A 511 3.64 -13.04 50.59
CA LYS A 511 2.38 -13.56 50.08
C LYS A 511 2.31 -13.52 48.53
N LYS A 512 3.40 -13.14 47.85
CA LYS A 512 3.50 -12.94 46.39
C LYS A 512 2.61 -11.82 45.86
N GLN A 513 2.27 -10.83 46.67
CA GLN A 513 1.64 -9.61 46.20
C GLN A 513 2.69 -8.60 45.80
N GLN A 514 2.49 -7.95 44.67
CA GLN A 514 3.42 -6.94 44.16
C GLN A 514 3.38 -5.70 45.06
N ILE A 515 4.56 -5.22 45.42
CA ILE A 515 4.73 -4.00 46.23
C ILE A 515 4.96 -2.85 45.23
N ASP A 516 4.00 -1.94 45.09
CA ASP A 516 4.12 -0.78 44.20
C ASP A 516 5.02 0.27 44.87
N MET A 517 6.17 0.48 44.23
CA MET A 517 7.19 1.45 44.66
C MET A 517 7.20 2.70 43.73
N ARG A 518 6.04 3.07 43.15
CA ARG A 518 5.96 4.29 42.31
C ARG A 518 6.39 5.50 43.12
N GLU A 519 7.24 6.30 42.53
CA GLU A 519 7.66 7.57 43.09
C GLU A 519 6.45 8.52 43.11
N GLU A 520 6.14 9.09 44.27
CA GLU A 520 5.39 10.33 44.30
C GLU A 520 6.20 11.35 43.47
N HIS A 521 5.67 11.77 42.33
CA HIS A 521 6.25 12.82 41.52
C HIS A 521 6.41 14.04 42.42
N GLU A 522 7.64 14.47 42.62
CA GLU A 522 7.93 15.80 43.11
C GLU A 522 7.21 16.82 42.22
N THR A 523 6.08 17.31 42.69
CA THR A 523 5.52 18.57 42.28
C THR A 523 6.52 19.68 42.65
N LYS A 524 7.28 20.17 41.67
CA LYS A 524 7.69 21.57 41.61
C LYS A 524 8.01 21.96 40.17
#